data_96dd202ec8cb644be04ef4ff711146f1
#
_entry.id   96dd202ec8cb644be04ef4ff711146f1
#
_cell.length_a   1.000
_cell.length_b   1.000
_cell.length_c   1.000
_cell.angle_alpha   90.00
_cell.angle_beta   90.00
_cell.angle_gamma   90.00
#
_symmetry.space_group_name_H-M   'P 1'
#
loop_
_entity.id
_entity.type
_entity.pdbx_description
1 polymer ?
#
loop_
_entity_poly.entity_id
_entity_poly.type
_entity_poly.pdbx_seq_one_letter_code
_entity_poly.pdbx_strand_id
1 'polypeptide(L)'
;MFSKSLEALHHAKRYRKRELFDPLLKDYASNDYLGLSVKKDLLQNAFDKLQSFGAHSPKASMLVNGYHPLHAELEERLADLLGFESALLVGSGFLGNLALIDALLVKNALLFIDDHYHASGIFSTKTKPNQVVFFSHNDAKDLQQKLFNAPKNKLKFIAIEGVYSMGASIAPYDFYAITQEIPNAFLIVDEAHSFGTIGENLLGFLEYYRIKEKDKIIKLSTFSKALASYGACILAPLQIIEFLINRAKSVIYTTALSLLDTALTLAHLEYFIVQKQELKNELSKHQQIIFETLGIRTLAGFFTLEFESNPALLNAHHFLKEKGFLVGAIRPPTVSKPLLRVSLSLKNSLEDTKELANTLLNYSKIQSSFKSG
;
A
#
# COMPACT_ATOMS: atom_id res chain seq x y z
N MET A 1 -21.96 19.16 -21.62
CA MET A 1 -21.58 19.11 -20.20
C MET A 1 -20.18 18.52 -19.99
N PHE A 2 -19.92 17.27 -20.39
CA PHE A 2 -18.63 16.60 -20.16
C PHE A 2 -17.44 17.31 -20.86
N SER A 3 -17.62 17.85 -22.08
CA SER A 3 -16.55 18.57 -22.80
C SER A 3 -15.96 19.72 -21.99
N LYS A 4 -16.82 20.58 -21.43
CA LYS A 4 -16.38 21.69 -20.58
C LYS A 4 -15.59 21.24 -19.34
N SER A 5 -16.02 20.13 -18.72
CA SER A 5 -15.30 19.55 -17.56
C SER A 5 -13.93 19.00 -17.97
N LEU A 6 -13.83 18.36 -19.14
CA LEU A 6 -12.55 17.87 -19.67
C LEU A 6 -11.62 19.02 -20.05
N GLU A 7 -12.14 20.07 -20.69
CA GLU A 7 -11.39 21.30 -21.01
C GLU A 7 -10.83 21.95 -19.74
N ALA A 8 -11.65 22.05 -18.66
CA ALA A 8 -11.20 22.55 -17.36
C ALA A 8 -10.05 21.71 -16.78
N LEU A 9 -10.10 20.38 -16.90
CA LEU A 9 -9.00 19.50 -16.49
C LEU A 9 -7.73 19.73 -17.32
N HIS A 10 -7.86 19.97 -18.63
CA HIS A 10 -6.73 20.31 -19.50
C HIS A 10 -6.10 21.66 -19.12
N HIS A 11 -6.92 22.71 -18.95
CA HIS A 11 -6.45 24.02 -18.52
C HIS A 11 -5.76 23.98 -17.16
N ALA A 12 -6.30 23.21 -16.21
CA ALA A 12 -5.72 23.01 -14.88
C ALA A 12 -4.50 22.07 -14.88
N LYS A 13 -4.08 21.53 -16.03
CA LYS A 13 -3.01 20.51 -16.16
C LYS A 13 -3.23 19.28 -15.28
N ARG A 14 -4.51 18.94 -15.05
CA ARG A 14 -4.95 17.79 -14.24
C ARG A 14 -5.51 16.65 -15.08
N TYR A 15 -5.57 16.80 -16.40
CA TYR A 15 -6.03 15.75 -17.30
C TYR A 15 -5.11 14.53 -17.20
N ARG A 16 -5.72 13.34 -17.02
CA ARG A 16 -5.02 12.06 -16.92
C ARG A 16 -5.25 11.26 -18.18
N LYS A 17 -4.17 10.74 -18.77
CA LYS A 17 -4.21 9.87 -19.94
C LYS A 17 -3.66 8.49 -19.56
N ARG A 18 -4.31 7.44 -20.04
CA ARG A 18 -3.72 6.09 -20.02
C ARG A 18 -2.68 6.03 -21.13
N GLU A 19 -1.49 5.59 -20.80
CA GLU A 19 -0.36 5.48 -21.72
C GLU A 19 0.18 4.05 -21.71
N LEU A 20 0.51 3.53 -22.88
CA LEU A 20 1.29 2.30 -23.01
C LEU A 20 2.75 2.69 -23.01
N PHE A 21 3.49 2.22 -22.05
CA PHE A 21 4.92 2.49 -21.95
C PHE A 21 5.71 1.44 -22.72
N ASP A 22 6.87 1.85 -23.25
CA ASP A 22 7.82 0.95 -23.87
C ASP A 22 8.29 -0.09 -22.84
N PRO A 23 8.15 -1.40 -23.13
CA PRO A 23 8.59 -2.45 -22.21
C PRO A 23 10.11 -2.51 -22.00
N LEU A 24 10.90 -1.81 -22.82
CA LEU A 24 12.35 -1.70 -22.68
C LEU A 24 12.75 -0.66 -21.62
N LEU A 25 11.83 0.19 -21.15
CA LEU A 25 12.12 1.12 -20.06
C LEU A 25 12.38 0.36 -18.75
N LYS A 26 13.44 0.76 -18.05
CA LYS A 26 13.72 0.28 -16.70
C LYS A 26 12.65 0.84 -15.76
N ASP A 27 11.79 -0.02 -15.25
CA ASP A 27 10.60 0.40 -14.50
C ASP A 27 10.91 0.63 -13.02
N TYR A 28 10.92 1.88 -12.62
CA TYR A 28 10.98 2.40 -11.26
C TYR A 28 9.67 3.12 -10.85
N ALA A 29 8.57 2.88 -11.59
CA ALA A 29 7.26 3.47 -11.31
C ALA A 29 6.29 2.50 -10.64
N SER A 30 6.42 1.19 -10.90
CA SER A 30 5.53 0.16 -10.35
C SER A 30 5.77 -0.06 -8.84
N ASN A 31 4.78 -0.69 -8.19
CA ASN A 31 4.90 -1.10 -6.79
C ASN A 31 5.37 -2.55 -6.63
N ASP A 32 5.90 -3.17 -7.67
CA ASP A 32 6.48 -4.51 -7.63
C ASP A 32 7.85 -4.48 -6.95
N TYR A 33 7.86 -4.22 -5.64
CA TYR A 33 9.09 -4.00 -4.86
C TYR A 33 10.03 -5.20 -4.88
N LEU A 34 9.48 -6.42 -4.83
CA LEU A 34 10.25 -7.66 -4.77
C LEU A 34 10.53 -8.27 -6.15
N GLY A 35 10.07 -7.62 -7.24
CA GLY A 35 10.32 -8.09 -8.60
C GLY A 35 9.66 -9.43 -8.93
N LEU A 36 8.56 -9.76 -8.26
CA LEU A 36 7.90 -11.05 -8.44
C LEU A 36 7.08 -11.15 -9.74
N SER A 37 6.68 -10.01 -10.31
CA SER A 37 5.84 -9.98 -11.53
C SER A 37 6.50 -10.62 -12.76
N VAL A 38 7.81 -10.81 -12.76
CA VAL A 38 8.57 -11.40 -13.88
C VAL A 38 8.97 -12.85 -13.64
N LYS A 39 8.61 -13.44 -12.49
CA LYS A 39 8.93 -14.83 -12.12
C LYS A 39 7.98 -15.83 -12.80
N LYS A 40 8.35 -16.30 -13.98
CA LYS A 40 7.51 -17.21 -14.80
C LYS A 40 7.28 -18.58 -14.15
N ASP A 41 8.25 -19.07 -13.40
CA ASP A 41 8.16 -20.33 -12.65
C ASP A 41 7.07 -20.25 -11.57
N LEU A 42 6.95 -19.15 -10.85
CA LEU A 42 5.89 -18.95 -9.86
C LEU A 42 4.50 -18.85 -10.50
N LEU A 43 4.40 -18.21 -11.67
CA LEU A 43 3.16 -18.19 -12.45
C LEU A 43 2.77 -19.60 -12.90
N GLN A 44 3.73 -20.44 -13.35
CA GLN A 44 3.48 -21.81 -13.74
C GLN A 44 2.99 -22.65 -12.54
N ASN A 45 3.65 -22.51 -11.38
CA ASN A 45 3.23 -23.20 -10.15
C ASN A 45 1.79 -22.82 -9.74
N ALA A 46 1.43 -21.54 -9.85
CA ALA A 46 0.07 -21.08 -9.58
C ALA A 46 -0.96 -21.70 -10.56
N PHE A 47 -0.61 -21.76 -11.83
CA PHE A 47 -1.45 -22.36 -12.86
C PHE A 47 -1.66 -23.86 -12.63
N ASP A 48 -0.58 -24.59 -12.36
CA ASP A 48 -0.62 -26.05 -12.09
C ASP A 48 -1.48 -26.33 -10.84
N LYS A 49 -1.32 -25.54 -9.80
CA LYS A 49 -2.16 -25.62 -8.59
C LYS A 49 -3.63 -25.39 -8.91
N LEU A 50 -3.94 -24.38 -9.72
CA LEU A 50 -5.32 -24.07 -10.10
C LEU A 50 -5.94 -25.20 -10.96
N GLN A 51 -5.16 -25.81 -11.85
CA GLN A 51 -5.63 -26.91 -12.69
C GLN A 51 -6.06 -28.16 -11.89
N SER A 52 -5.57 -28.34 -10.67
CA SER A 52 -5.99 -29.45 -9.81
C SER A 52 -7.45 -29.34 -9.33
N PHE A 53 -8.08 -28.16 -9.53
CA PHE A 53 -9.47 -27.90 -9.17
C PHE A 53 -10.38 -27.94 -10.40
N GLY A 54 -11.64 -28.36 -10.21
CA GLY A 54 -12.62 -28.45 -11.30
C GLY A 54 -13.18 -27.09 -11.78
N ALA A 55 -12.82 -25.97 -11.13
CA ALA A 55 -13.26 -24.64 -11.50
C ALA A 55 -12.11 -23.63 -11.34
N HIS A 56 -12.00 -22.70 -12.29
CA HIS A 56 -10.96 -21.65 -12.31
C HIS A 56 -11.51 -20.25 -11.98
N SER A 57 -12.79 -20.14 -11.59
CA SER A 57 -13.46 -18.88 -11.24
C SER A 57 -14.31 -19.07 -9.99
N PRO A 58 -14.39 -18.06 -9.10
CA PRO A 58 -15.23 -18.11 -7.91
C PRO A 58 -16.73 -18.07 -8.23
N LYS A 59 -17.14 -17.52 -9.39
CA LYS A 59 -18.51 -17.49 -9.94
C LYS A 59 -19.52 -16.68 -9.15
N ALA A 60 -19.31 -16.46 -7.85
CA ALA A 60 -20.23 -15.73 -6.96
C ALA A 60 -19.52 -15.03 -5.80
N SER A 61 -20.27 -14.34 -4.96
CA SER A 61 -19.81 -13.86 -3.66
C SER A 61 -19.39 -15.04 -2.77
N MET A 62 -18.45 -14.80 -1.86
CA MET A 62 -17.97 -15.83 -0.92
C MET A 62 -19.10 -16.36 -0.02
N LEU A 63 -20.16 -15.58 0.22
CA LEU A 63 -21.29 -15.99 1.06
C LEU A 63 -22.36 -16.77 0.31
N VAL A 64 -22.24 -16.92 -1.02
CA VAL A 64 -23.10 -17.78 -1.82
C VAL A 64 -22.41 -19.14 -2.05
N ASN A 65 -21.49 -19.19 -3.01
CA ASN A 65 -20.67 -20.37 -3.31
C ASN A 65 -19.29 -19.99 -3.92
N GLY A 66 -18.90 -18.73 -3.76
CA GLY A 66 -17.61 -18.22 -4.28
C GLY A 66 -16.43 -18.47 -3.35
N TYR A 67 -16.66 -18.86 -2.08
CA TYR A 67 -15.58 -19.21 -1.17
C TYR A 67 -14.98 -20.57 -1.55
N HIS A 68 -13.67 -20.60 -1.78
CA HIS A 68 -12.98 -21.73 -2.38
C HIS A 68 -11.84 -22.23 -1.46
N PRO A 69 -11.41 -23.49 -1.50
CA PRO A 69 -10.29 -23.98 -0.70
C PRO A 69 -9.01 -23.15 -0.84
N LEU A 70 -8.71 -22.59 -2.03
CA LEU A 70 -7.57 -21.68 -2.22
C LEU A 70 -7.70 -20.40 -1.39
N HIS A 71 -8.92 -19.87 -1.22
CA HIS A 71 -9.14 -18.70 -0.37
C HIS A 71 -8.85 -19.05 1.09
N ALA A 72 -9.41 -20.16 1.58
CA ALA A 72 -9.19 -20.62 2.96
C ALA A 72 -7.70 -20.85 3.23
N GLU A 73 -6.99 -21.53 2.31
CA GLU A 73 -5.56 -21.78 2.41
C GLU A 73 -4.76 -20.46 2.49
N LEU A 74 -5.07 -19.47 1.65
CA LEU A 74 -4.37 -18.18 1.67
C LEU A 74 -4.66 -17.39 2.94
N GLU A 75 -5.92 -17.39 3.43
CA GLU A 75 -6.30 -16.75 4.69
C GLU A 75 -5.55 -17.37 5.88
N GLU A 76 -5.51 -18.71 5.97
CA GLU A 76 -4.79 -19.45 7.00
C GLU A 76 -3.28 -19.14 6.96
N ARG A 77 -2.66 -19.24 5.77
CA ARG A 77 -1.21 -18.99 5.60
C ARG A 77 -0.83 -17.55 5.99
N LEU A 78 -1.65 -16.56 5.65
CA LEU A 78 -1.40 -15.17 6.02
C LEU A 78 -1.61 -14.92 7.51
N ALA A 79 -2.66 -15.49 8.11
CA ALA A 79 -2.92 -15.40 9.53
C ALA A 79 -1.75 -15.99 10.34
N ASP A 80 -1.30 -17.19 9.98
CA ASP A 80 -0.17 -17.88 10.63
C ASP A 80 1.14 -17.08 10.49
N LEU A 81 1.49 -16.67 9.25
CA LEU A 81 2.73 -15.92 8.99
C LEU A 81 2.79 -14.62 9.77
N LEU A 82 1.67 -13.93 9.87
CA LEU A 82 1.59 -12.60 10.47
C LEU A 82 1.12 -12.64 11.94
N GLY A 83 0.81 -13.83 12.47
CA GLY A 83 0.42 -14.08 13.85
C GLY A 83 -0.89 -13.41 14.25
N PHE A 84 -1.92 -13.54 13.42
CA PHE A 84 -3.29 -13.11 13.69
C PHE A 84 -4.20 -14.33 13.87
N GLU A 85 -5.33 -14.12 14.58
CA GLU A 85 -6.32 -15.19 14.79
C GLU A 85 -7.06 -15.55 13.51
N SER A 86 -7.31 -14.56 12.62
CA SER A 86 -8.08 -14.77 11.42
C SER A 86 -7.77 -13.74 10.34
N ALA A 87 -8.13 -14.08 9.11
CA ALA A 87 -7.93 -13.28 7.92
C ALA A 87 -9.19 -13.29 7.03
N LEU A 88 -9.36 -12.26 6.22
CA LEU A 88 -10.46 -12.11 5.28
C LEU A 88 -9.92 -11.55 3.97
N LEU A 89 -10.04 -12.31 2.89
CA LEU A 89 -9.66 -11.87 1.55
C LEU A 89 -10.67 -10.87 0.98
N VAL A 90 -10.18 -9.85 0.32
CA VAL A 90 -10.97 -8.82 -0.37
C VAL A 90 -10.36 -8.52 -1.75
N GLY A 91 -11.20 -8.06 -2.70
CA GLY A 91 -10.79 -7.86 -4.08
C GLY A 91 -9.69 -6.82 -4.32
N SER A 92 -9.43 -5.91 -3.37
CA SER A 92 -8.35 -4.93 -3.43
C SER A 92 -8.19 -4.21 -2.09
N GLY A 93 -7.06 -3.51 -1.87
CA GLY A 93 -6.89 -2.63 -0.71
C GLY A 93 -7.94 -1.51 -0.65
N PHE A 94 -8.43 -1.03 -1.81
CA PHE A 94 -9.53 -0.06 -1.85
C PHE A 94 -10.81 -0.63 -1.24
N LEU A 95 -11.20 -1.85 -1.65
CA LEU A 95 -12.36 -2.55 -1.09
C LEU A 95 -12.16 -2.93 0.38
N GLY A 96 -10.93 -3.24 0.79
CA GLY A 96 -10.57 -3.48 2.18
C GLY A 96 -10.78 -2.25 3.07
N ASN A 97 -10.29 -1.09 2.66
CA ASN A 97 -10.55 0.17 3.37
C ASN A 97 -12.04 0.52 3.42
N LEU A 98 -12.76 0.30 2.32
CA LEU A 98 -14.20 0.49 2.29
C LEU A 98 -14.93 -0.48 3.25
N ALA A 99 -14.52 -1.75 3.28
CA ALA A 99 -15.07 -2.76 4.20
C ALA A 99 -14.88 -2.34 5.65
N LEU A 100 -13.66 -1.96 6.02
CA LEU A 100 -13.31 -1.55 7.39
C LEU A 100 -14.13 -0.33 7.82
N ILE A 101 -14.10 0.75 7.04
CA ILE A 101 -14.71 2.02 7.44
C ILE A 101 -16.25 1.96 7.41
N ASP A 102 -16.85 1.36 6.38
CA ASP A 102 -18.33 1.24 6.30
C ASP A 102 -18.89 0.32 7.39
N ALA A 103 -18.24 -0.82 7.67
CA ALA A 103 -18.76 -1.78 8.62
C ALA A 103 -18.45 -1.43 10.08
N LEU A 104 -17.20 -1.02 10.39
CA LEU A 104 -16.77 -0.78 11.77
C LEU A 104 -17.32 0.52 12.37
N LEU A 105 -17.65 1.52 11.55
CA LEU A 105 -18.26 2.76 12.01
C LEU A 105 -19.74 2.59 12.31
N VAL A 106 -20.03 1.72 13.29
CA VAL A 106 -21.38 1.58 13.86
C VAL A 106 -21.78 2.87 14.61
N LYS A 107 -23.08 3.03 14.95
CA LYS A 107 -23.65 4.25 15.57
C LYS A 107 -22.82 4.80 16.75
N ASN A 108 -22.22 3.91 17.54
CA ASN A 108 -21.43 4.28 18.73
C ASN A 108 -19.92 4.20 18.50
N ALA A 109 -19.44 4.42 17.28
CA ALA A 109 -18.03 4.42 16.95
C ALA A 109 -17.54 5.76 16.41
N LEU A 110 -16.25 6.04 16.55
CA LEU A 110 -15.53 7.16 15.95
C LEU A 110 -14.28 6.64 15.24
N LEU A 111 -13.94 7.23 14.11
CA LEU A 111 -12.69 7.03 13.39
C LEU A 111 -11.80 8.25 13.56
N PHE A 112 -10.60 8.04 14.05
CA PHE A 112 -9.50 8.99 14.02
C PHE A 112 -8.57 8.57 12.88
N ILE A 113 -8.40 9.40 11.87
CA ILE A 113 -7.67 9.03 10.66
C ILE A 113 -6.61 10.10 10.35
N ASP A 114 -5.40 9.63 10.05
CA ASP A 114 -4.30 10.48 9.60
C ASP A 114 -4.71 11.21 8.31
N ASP A 115 -4.46 12.51 8.20
CA ASP A 115 -4.89 13.34 7.07
C ASP A 115 -4.13 13.01 5.75
N HIS A 116 -3.01 12.28 5.83
CA HIS A 116 -2.29 11.70 4.70
C HIS A 116 -2.66 10.23 4.40
N TYR A 117 -3.66 9.67 5.09
CA TYR A 117 -4.10 8.31 4.82
C TYR A 117 -4.51 8.13 3.36
N HIS A 118 -4.32 6.92 2.82
CA HIS A 118 -4.59 6.62 1.41
C HIS A 118 -6.01 7.05 0.97
N ALA A 119 -6.10 7.49 -0.27
CA ALA A 119 -7.33 8.01 -0.86
C ALA A 119 -8.55 7.07 -0.73
N SER A 120 -8.34 5.74 -0.67
CA SER A 120 -9.41 4.76 -0.46
C SER A 120 -10.06 4.90 0.92
N GLY A 121 -9.26 5.09 1.98
CA GLY A 121 -9.77 5.34 3.31
C GLY A 121 -10.46 6.70 3.39
N ILE A 122 -9.81 7.76 2.89
CA ILE A 122 -10.41 9.11 2.83
C ILE A 122 -11.73 9.12 2.05
N PHE A 123 -11.80 8.38 0.92
CA PHE A 123 -13.05 8.24 0.18
C PHE A 123 -14.14 7.54 1.01
N SER A 124 -13.77 6.48 1.72
CA SER A 124 -14.69 5.69 2.53
C SER A 124 -15.30 6.48 3.70
N THR A 125 -14.58 7.47 4.24
CA THR A 125 -15.10 8.34 5.33
C THR A 125 -16.33 9.12 4.93
N LYS A 126 -16.55 9.37 3.63
CA LYS A 126 -17.73 10.08 3.11
C LYS A 126 -19.04 9.37 3.39
N THR A 127 -19.01 8.08 3.67
CA THR A 127 -20.20 7.30 4.06
C THR A 127 -20.67 7.61 5.49
N LYS A 128 -19.77 8.12 6.33
CA LYS A 128 -19.98 8.35 7.78
C LYS A 128 -19.34 9.67 8.26
N PRO A 129 -19.59 10.82 7.61
CA PRO A 129 -18.80 12.04 7.85
C PRO A 129 -18.86 12.54 9.29
N ASN A 130 -19.96 12.31 10.01
CA ASN A 130 -20.14 12.75 11.40
C ASN A 130 -19.45 11.85 12.44
N GLN A 131 -18.80 10.79 12.01
CA GLN A 131 -18.07 9.83 12.86
C GLN A 131 -16.56 9.88 12.64
N VAL A 132 -16.06 10.85 11.88
CA VAL A 132 -14.66 10.93 11.46
C VAL A 132 -14.00 12.18 12.03
N VAL A 133 -12.81 11.97 12.59
CA VAL A 133 -11.93 13.01 13.12
C VAL A 133 -10.57 12.86 12.43
N PHE A 134 -10.17 13.84 11.65
CA PHE A 134 -8.83 13.84 11.06
C PHE A 134 -7.81 14.35 12.07
N PHE A 135 -6.63 13.74 12.10
CA PHE A 135 -5.48 14.25 12.83
C PHE A 135 -4.30 14.50 11.88
N SER A 136 -3.41 15.39 12.28
CA SER A 136 -2.27 15.82 11.49
C SER A 136 -1.30 14.68 11.24
N HIS A 137 -0.72 14.64 10.04
CA HIS A 137 0.16 13.55 9.61
C HIS A 137 1.28 13.25 10.61
N ASN A 138 1.34 11.98 11.04
CA ASN A 138 2.32 11.46 11.99
C ASN A 138 2.42 12.23 13.33
N ASP A 139 1.37 12.98 13.71
CA ASP A 139 1.32 13.76 14.95
C ASP A 139 0.55 13.03 16.06
N ALA A 140 1.30 12.30 16.88
CA ALA A 140 0.76 11.57 18.03
C ALA A 140 0.14 12.51 19.08
N LYS A 141 0.65 13.76 19.23
CA LYS A 141 0.12 14.72 20.18
C LYS A 141 -1.24 15.26 19.74
N ASP A 142 -1.39 15.58 18.46
CA ASP A 142 -2.67 15.98 17.89
C ASP A 142 -3.71 14.86 18.03
N LEU A 143 -3.32 13.60 17.76
CA LEU A 143 -4.19 12.45 18.00
C LEU A 143 -4.62 12.35 19.48
N GLN A 144 -3.69 12.44 20.43
CA GLN A 144 -3.98 12.37 21.87
C GLN A 144 -4.97 13.47 22.29
N GLN A 145 -4.77 14.70 21.84
CA GLN A 145 -5.67 15.81 22.13
C GLN A 145 -7.09 15.57 21.60
N LYS A 146 -7.21 15.04 20.39
CA LYS A 146 -8.50 14.70 19.77
C LYS A 146 -9.19 13.55 20.46
N LEU A 147 -8.44 12.53 20.89
CA LEU A 147 -8.95 11.42 21.68
C LEU A 147 -9.42 11.85 23.07
N PHE A 148 -8.68 12.76 23.72
CA PHE A 148 -9.06 13.32 25.03
C PHE A 148 -10.41 14.05 24.98
N ASN A 149 -10.68 14.79 23.89
CA ASN A 149 -11.92 15.51 23.68
C ASN A 149 -13.10 14.63 23.19
N ALA A 150 -12.82 13.36 22.86
CA ALA A 150 -13.85 12.45 22.38
C ALA A 150 -14.67 11.82 23.52
N PRO A 151 -15.96 11.50 23.30
CA PRO A 151 -16.77 10.79 24.29
C PRO A 151 -16.11 9.47 24.73
N LYS A 152 -15.97 9.28 26.05
CA LYS A 152 -15.26 8.11 26.62
C LYS A 152 -15.92 6.77 26.30
N ASN A 153 -17.26 6.76 26.22
CA ASN A 153 -18.07 5.55 26.01
C ASN A 153 -18.12 5.08 24.54
N LYS A 154 -17.55 5.83 23.60
CA LYS A 154 -17.53 5.42 22.19
C LYS A 154 -16.36 4.49 21.88
N LEU A 155 -16.62 3.54 20.98
CA LEU A 155 -15.60 2.74 20.33
C LEU A 155 -14.75 3.64 19.44
N LYS A 156 -13.44 3.49 19.45
CA LYS A 156 -12.50 4.33 18.71
C LYS A 156 -11.67 3.48 17.76
N PHE A 157 -11.64 3.87 16.50
CA PHE A 157 -10.72 3.32 15.51
C PHE A 157 -9.69 4.39 15.16
N ILE A 158 -8.42 4.05 15.18
CA ILE A 158 -7.31 4.91 14.78
C ILE A 158 -6.74 4.33 13.51
N ALA A 159 -6.74 5.07 12.39
CA ALA A 159 -6.29 4.59 11.09
C ALA A 159 -5.03 5.31 10.62
N ILE A 160 -3.99 4.51 10.34
CA ILE A 160 -2.67 4.94 9.86
C ILE A 160 -2.20 4.05 8.70
N GLU A 161 -1.25 4.54 7.89
CA GLU A 161 -0.46 3.67 7.00
C GLU A 161 0.85 3.28 7.70
N GLY A 162 1.27 2.02 7.62
CA GLY A 162 2.55 1.59 8.16
C GLY A 162 3.73 2.29 7.48
N VAL A 163 3.65 2.43 6.15
CA VAL A 163 4.48 3.31 5.31
C VAL A 163 3.55 4.12 4.42
N TYR A 164 3.64 5.42 4.47
CA TYR A 164 2.77 6.32 3.71
C TYR A 164 3.13 6.36 2.22
N SER A 165 2.12 6.13 1.39
CA SER A 165 2.24 5.89 -0.05
C SER A 165 2.90 7.00 -0.86
N MET A 166 2.77 8.26 -0.41
CA MET A 166 3.26 9.44 -1.14
C MET A 166 4.47 10.11 -0.49
N GLY A 167 4.80 9.80 0.77
CA GLY A 167 5.91 10.42 1.49
C GLY A 167 7.04 9.45 1.87
N ALA A 168 6.80 8.14 1.77
CA ALA A 168 7.68 7.09 2.29
C ALA A 168 7.99 7.21 3.80
N SER A 169 7.25 8.07 4.53
CA SER A 169 7.36 8.16 5.99
C SER A 169 6.77 6.92 6.65
N ILE A 170 7.39 6.49 7.75
CA ILE A 170 6.89 5.41 8.60
C ILE A 170 6.05 6.02 9.72
N ALA A 171 4.90 5.43 10.03
CA ALA A 171 4.11 5.87 11.18
C ALA A 171 4.87 5.65 12.49
N PRO A 172 4.79 6.59 13.46
CA PRO A 172 5.42 6.43 14.77
C PRO A 172 4.83 5.25 15.58
N TYR A 173 5.66 4.62 16.40
CA TYR A 173 5.24 3.62 17.38
C TYR A 173 4.17 4.14 18.36
N ASP A 174 4.19 5.43 18.63
CA ASP A 174 3.29 6.12 19.57
C ASP A 174 1.81 5.84 19.28
N PHE A 175 1.41 5.67 18.02
CA PHE A 175 0.03 5.34 17.67
C PHE A 175 -0.41 3.98 18.24
N TYR A 176 0.49 3.00 18.23
CA TYR A 176 0.23 1.72 18.90
C TYR A 176 0.15 1.90 20.40
N ALA A 177 1.12 2.58 21.02
CA ALA A 177 1.16 2.81 22.46
C ALA A 177 -0.13 3.52 22.96
N ILE A 178 -0.53 4.61 22.29
CA ILE A 178 -1.77 5.33 22.58
C ILE A 178 -3.00 4.40 22.49
N THR A 179 -3.06 3.54 21.46
CA THR A 179 -4.18 2.61 21.30
C THR A 179 -4.27 1.61 22.46
N GLN A 180 -3.13 1.13 22.96
CA GLN A 180 -3.11 0.18 24.06
C GLN A 180 -3.65 0.79 25.39
N GLU A 181 -3.40 2.08 25.62
CA GLU A 181 -3.86 2.80 26.82
C GLU A 181 -5.39 3.05 26.85
N ILE A 182 -6.06 2.96 25.70
CA ILE A 182 -7.49 3.24 25.59
C ILE A 182 -8.28 1.93 25.54
N PRO A 183 -9.16 1.62 26.54
CA PRO A 183 -9.85 0.35 26.61
C PRO A 183 -10.67 -0.03 25.38
N ASN A 184 -11.34 0.94 24.76
CA ASN A 184 -12.24 0.75 23.63
C ASN A 184 -11.64 1.31 22.32
N ALA A 185 -10.33 1.11 22.10
CA ALA A 185 -9.67 1.56 20.89
C ALA A 185 -9.07 0.38 20.11
N PHE A 186 -9.08 0.51 18.78
CA PHE A 186 -8.43 -0.37 17.83
C PHE A 186 -7.58 0.43 16.86
N LEU A 187 -6.41 -0.10 16.51
CA LEU A 187 -5.51 0.47 15.51
C LEU A 187 -5.73 -0.24 14.18
N ILE A 188 -6.14 0.51 13.16
CA ILE A 188 -6.18 0.07 11.76
C ILE A 188 -4.86 0.49 11.13
N VAL A 189 -4.06 -0.49 10.67
CA VAL A 189 -2.80 -0.26 9.98
C VAL A 189 -2.91 -0.73 8.54
N ASP A 190 -2.91 0.21 7.59
CA ASP A 190 -2.76 -0.11 6.17
C ASP A 190 -1.27 -0.37 5.89
N GLU A 191 -0.95 -1.62 5.65
CA GLU A 191 0.40 -2.08 5.40
C GLU A 191 0.69 -2.33 3.92
N ALA A 192 -0.07 -1.71 3.05
CA ALA A 192 0.09 -1.88 1.60
C ALA A 192 1.50 -1.53 1.08
N HIS A 193 2.21 -0.62 1.72
CA HIS A 193 3.56 -0.21 1.35
C HIS A 193 4.64 -0.63 2.36
N SER A 194 4.27 -1.19 3.50
CA SER A 194 5.21 -1.67 4.53
C SER A 194 5.47 -3.17 4.45
N PHE A 195 4.45 -3.99 4.14
CA PHE A 195 4.65 -5.42 3.87
C PHE A 195 5.55 -5.63 2.64
N GLY A 196 6.56 -6.47 2.78
CA GLY A 196 7.56 -6.74 1.76
C GLY A 196 8.65 -5.66 1.64
N THR A 197 8.67 -4.62 2.50
CA THR A 197 9.64 -3.53 2.37
C THR A 197 10.35 -3.16 3.66
N ILE A 198 9.71 -3.28 4.83
CA ILE A 198 10.33 -2.97 6.13
C ILE A 198 10.17 -4.13 7.12
N GLY A 199 10.97 -4.10 8.16
CA GLY A 199 11.05 -5.15 9.17
C GLY A 199 12.24 -6.07 8.96
N GLU A 200 12.52 -6.92 9.94
CA GLU A 200 13.65 -7.85 9.90
C GLU A 200 13.44 -8.96 8.84
N ASN A 201 12.21 -9.43 8.72
CA ASN A 201 11.78 -10.41 7.72
C ASN A 201 10.85 -9.80 6.65
N LEU A 202 10.87 -8.47 6.49
CA LEU A 202 10.00 -7.72 5.57
C LEU A 202 8.49 -7.90 5.83
N LEU A 203 8.09 -8.21 7.07
CA LEU A 203 6.68 -8.43 7.42
C LEU A 203 5.91 -7.13 7.72
N GLY A 204 6.57 -5.98 7.62
CA GLY A 204 5.94 -4.66 7.68
C GLY A 204 6.05 -3.95 9.02
N PHE A 205 5.14 -3.01 9.26
CA PHE A 205 5.14 -2.07 10.38
C PHE A 205 5.12 -2.78 11.75
N LEU A 206 4.27 -3.78 11.91
CA LEU A 206 4.15 -4.48 13.19
C LEU A 206 5.45 -5.20 13.57
N GLU A 207 6.10 -5.84 12.60
CA GLU A 207 7.41 -6.47 12.84
C GLU A 207 8.50 -5.43 13.05
N TYR A 208 8.52 -4.36 12.27
CA TYR A 208 9.49 -3.28 12.38
C TYR A 208 9.59 -2.73 13.81
N TYR A 209 8.45 -2.57 14.46
CA TYR A 209 8.37 -2.16 15.87
C TYR A 209 8.30 -3.32 16.87
N ARG A 210 8.45 -4.58 16.42
CA ARG A 210 8.41 -5.78 17.28
C ARG A 210 7.11 -5.89 18.09
N ILE A 211 5.99 -5.46 17.51
CA ILE A 211 4.67 -5.52 18.15
C ILE A 211 4.18 -6.97 18.15
N LYS A 212 4.00 -7.54 19.34
CA LYS A 212 3.55 -8.93 19.53
C LYS A 212 2.06 -9.02 19.82
N GLU A 213 1.53 -8.10 20.63
CA GLU A 213 0.11 -8.07 21.03
C GLU A 213 -0.73 -7.46 19.91
N LYS A 214 -1.70 -8.21 19.40
CA LYS A 214 -2.48 -7.86 18.21
C LYS A 214 -4.00 -7.89 18.46
N ASP A 215 -4.43 -8.10 19.68
CA ASP A 215 -5.84 -8.12 20.10
C ASP A 215 -6.61 -6.83 19.80
N LYS A 216 -5.90 -5.71 19.68
CA LYS A 216 -6.45 -4.39 19.28
C LYS A 216 -6.00 -3.93 17.90
N ILE A 217 -5.46 -4.81 17.05
CA ILE A 217 -4.93 -4.44 15.75
C ILE A 217 -5.78 -5.03 14.62
N ILE A 218 -6.06 -4.19 13.63
CA ILE A 218 -6.66 -4.55 12.35
C ILE A 218 -5.66 -4.17 11.28
N LYS A 219 -5.08 -5.18 10.62
CA LYS A 219 -4.08 -4.98 9.55
C LYS A 219 -4.76 -5.13 8.20
N LEU A 220 -4.52 -4.20 7.28
CA LEU A 220 -4.84 -4.34 5.86
C LEU A 220 -3.54 -4.52 5.09
N SER A 221 -3.42 -5.59 4.32
CA SER A 221 -2.27 -5.86 3.44
C SER A 221 -2.74 -6.10 2.01
N THR A 222 -2.02 -5.58 1.01
CA THR A 222 -2.38 -5.75 -0.40
C THR A 222 -1.42 -6.69 -1.10
N PHE A 223 -1.95 -7.45 -2.07
CA PHE A 223 -1.14 -8.38 -2.88
C PHE A 223 -0.60 -7.74 -4.16
N SER A 224 -1.15 -6.59 -4.57
CA SER A 224 -0.82 -5.92 -5.83
C SER A 224 0.49 -5.11 -5.81
N LYS A 225 1.27 -5.23 -4.75
CA LYS A 225 2.55 -4.54 -4.58
C LYS A 225 3.70 -5.54 -4.38
N ALA A 226 4.20 -5.72 -3.17
CA ALA A 226 5.32 -6.63 -2.91
C ALA A 226 5.04 -8.06 -3.37
N LEU A 227 3.81 -8.55 -3.29
CA LEU A 227 3.43 -9.89 -3.78
C LEU A 227 3.04 -9.92 -5.26
N ALA A 228 3.13 -8.82 -6.01
CA ALA A 228 2.94 -8.73 -7.46
C ALA A 228 1.74 -9.55 -8.02
N SER A 229 0.62 -9.59 -7.29
CA SER A 229 -0.61 -10.28 -7.65
C SER A 229 -1.80 -9.31 -7.61
N TYR A 230 -3.02 -9.77 -7.34
CA TYR A 230 -4.20 -8.94 -7.20
C TYR A 230 -4.99 -9.32 -5.94
N GLY A 231 -5.61 -8.33 -5.30
CA GLY A 231 -6.38 -8.54 -4.07
C GLY A 231 -5.74 -7.90 -2.85
N ALA A 232 -6.35 -8.18 -1.69
CA ALA A 232 -5.88 -7.77 -0.39
C ALA A 232 -6.42 -8.69 0.71
N CYS A 233 -5.89 -8.54 1.91
CA CYS A 233 -6.31 -9.28 3.09
C CYS A 233 -6.48 -8.34 4.27
N ILE A 234 -7.56 -8.51 5.03
CA ILE A 234 -7.76 -7.92 6.35
C ILE A 234 -7.41 -9.01 7.37
N LEU A 235 -6.52 -8.71 8.32
CA LEU A 235 -6.14 -9.60 9.42
C LEU A 235 -6.52 -8.92 10.73
N ALA A 236 -7.20 -9.65 11.62
CA ALA A 236 -7.70 -9.10 12.87
C ALA A 236 -8.06 -10.23 13.86
N PRO A 237 -8.45 -9.91 15.10
CA PRO A 237 -9.13 -10.85 15.99
C PRO A 237 -10.37 -11.47 15.32
N LEU A 238 -10.62 -12.74 15.60
CA LEU A 238 -11.68 -13.53 14.97
C LEU A 238 -13.06 -12.82 14.98
N GLN A 239 -13.44 -12.23 16.10
CA GLN A 239 -14.72 -11.51 16.21
C GLN A 239 -14.87 -10.34 15.23
N ILE A 240 -13.77 -9.65 14.92
CA ILE A 240 -13.77 -8.55 13.94
C ILE A 240 -13.94 -9.11 12.54
N ILE A 241 -13.23 -10.19 12.20
CA ILE A 241 -13.37 -10.84 10.90
C ILE A 241 -14.79 -11.36 10.69
N GLU A 242 -15.38 -12.05 11.67
CA GLU A 242 -16.77 -12.50 11.61
C GLU A 242 -17.75 -11.33 11.44
N PHE A 243 -17.50 -10.22 12.15
CA PHE A 243 -18.32 -9.02 12.01
C PHE A 243 -18.22 -8.44 10.60
N LEU A 244 -17.03 -8.35 10.02
CA LEU A 244 -16.82 -7.86 8.64
C LEU A 244 -17.51 -8.75 7.61
N ILE A 245 -17.41 -10.08 7.73
CA ILE A 245 -18.08 -11.04 6.85
C ILE A 245 -19.61 -10.79 6.84
N ASN A 246 -20.18 -10.44 7.98
CA ASN A 246 -21.62 -10.26 8.13
C ASN A 246 -22.15 -8.83 7.89
N ARG A 247 -21.25 -7.83 7.83
CA ARG A 247 -21.66 -6.41 7.77
C ARG A 247 -21.02 -5.59 6.65
N ALA A 248 -19.83 -5.99 6.18
CA ALA A 248 -19.14 -5.23 5.14
C ALA A 248 -19.79 -5.45 3.77
N LYS A 249 -20.42 -4.43 3.22
CA LYS A 249 -21.12 -4.50 1.93
C LYS A 249 -20.19 -4.81 0.77
N SER A 250 -18.96 -4.32 0.83
CA SER A 250 -17.93 -4.61 -0.17
C SER A 250 -17.38 -6.04 -0.10
N VAL A 251 -17.77 -6.82 0.90
CA VAL A 251 -17.53 -8.26 1.03
C VAL A 251 -18.76 -9.05 0.61
N ILE A 252 -19.93 -8.69 1.15
CA ILE A 252 -21.20 -9.42 0.95
C ILE A 252 -21.65 -9.38 -0.51
N TYR A 253 -21.57 -8.21 -1.17
CA TYR A 253 -22.17 -7.96 -2.48
C TYR A 253 -21.15 -7.93 -3.63
N THR A 254 -19.95 -8.44 -3.42
CA THR A 254 -18.94 -8.58 -4.47
C THR A 254 -18.64 -10.05 -4.76
N THR A 255 -18.22 -10.34 -5.98
CA THR A 255 -17.66 -11.65 -6.32
C THR A 255 -16.39 -11.88 -5.51
N ALA A 256 -16.19 -13.09 -5.01
CA ALA A 256 -14.98 -13.48 -4.29
C ALA A 256 -13.72 -13.26 -5.16
N LEU A 257 -12.56 -13.19 -4.52
CA LEU A 257 -11.27 -12.97 -5.19
C LEU A 257 -11.03 -14.01 -6.29
N SER A 258 -10.42 -13.60 -7.41
CA SER A 258 -10.05 -14.48 -8.51
C SER A 258 -9.21 -15.66 -8.02
N LEU A 259 -9.57 -16.88 -8.45
CA LEU A 259 -8.83 -18.10 -8.05
C LEU A 259 -7.42 -18.13 -8.61
N LEU A 260 -7.20 -17.59 -9.83
CA LEU A 260 -5.87 -17.50 -10.41
C LEU A 260 -4.99 -16.53 -9.60
N ASP A 261 -5.51 -15.35 -9.27
CA ASP A 261 -4.77 -14.39 -8.44
C ASP A 261 -4.52 -14.93 -7.03
N THR A 262 -5.47 -15.69 -6.47
CA THR A 262 -5.28 -16.37 -5.18
C THR A 262 -4.17 -17.40 -5.24
N ALA A 263 -4.15 -18.25 -6.27
CA ALA A 263 -3.09 -19.23 -6.47
C ALA A 263 -1.72 -18.57 -6.72
N LEU A 264 -1.70 -17.47 -7.49
CA LEU A 264 -0.48 -16.70 -7.73
C LEU A 264 0.02 -16.05 -6.44
N THR A 265 -0.88 -15.50 -5.62
CA THR A 265 -0.50 -14.94 -4.32
C THR A 265 0.08 -15.99 -3.40
N LEU A 266 -0.48 -17.21 -3.38
CA LEU A 266 0.07 -18.34 -2.62
C LEU A 266 1.48 -18.70 -3.10
N ALA A 267 1.70 -18.84 -4.41
CA ALA A 267 3.02 -19.15 -4.98
C ALA A 267 4.06 -18.07 -4.64
N HIS A 268 3.67 -16.78 -4.74
CA HIS A 268 4.53 -15.67 -4.38
C HIS A 268 4.79 -15.60 -2.87
N LEU A 269 3.80 -15.89 -2.04
CA LEU A 269 3.94 -15.92 -0.59
C LEU A 269 4.89 -17.02 -0.14
N GLU A 270 4.79 -18.22 -0.69
CA GLU A 270 5.71 -19.34 -0.40
C GLU A 270 7.15 -18.98 -0.80
N TYR A 271 7.33 -18.41 -1.99
CA TYR A 271 8.63 -17.92 -2.42
C TYR A 271 9.17 -16.84 -1.46
N PHE A 272 8.35 -15.87 -1.11
CA PHE A 272 8.70 -14.82 -0.17
C PHE A 272 9.15 -15.38 1.20
N ILE A 273 8.41 -16.34 1.76
CA ILE A 273 8.73 -16.95 3.06
C ILE A 273 10.11 -17.59 3.03
N VAL A 274 10.44 -18.29 1.96
CA VAL A 274 11.73 -18.98 1.79
C VAL A 274 12.87 -17.99 1.53
N GLN A 275 12.63 -16.96 0.72
CA GLN A 275 13.67 -16.06 0.22
C GLN A 275 13.75 -14.70 0.95
N LYS A 276 12.94 -14.46 1.96
CA LYS A 276 12.79 -13.14 2.60
C LYS A 276 14.11 -12.49 3.03
N GLN A 277 15.08 -13.28 3.51
CA GLN A 277 16.38 -12.76 3.92
C GLN A 277 17.23 -12.29 2.73
N GLU A 278 17.20 -13.05 1.63
CA GLU A 278 17.89 -12.68 0.40
C GLU A 278 17.23 -11.44 -0.23
N LEU A 279 15.89 -11.44 -0.33
CA LEU A 279 15.12 -10.30 -0.81
C LEU A 279 15.41 -9.02 -0.02
N LYS A 280 15.50 -9.13 1.32
CA LYS A 280 15.88 -8.01 2.18
C LYS A 280 17.31 -7.52 1.89
N ASN A 281 18.26 -8.44 1.75
CA ASN A 281 19.64 -8.09 1.47
C ASN A 281 19.76 -7.37 0.12
N GLU A 282 19.06 -7.86 -0.91
CA GLU A 282 19.04 -7.21 -2.23
C GLU A 282 18.38 -5.82 -2.16
N LEU A 283 17.23 -5.68 -1.51
CA LEU A 283 16.58 -4.38 -1.33
C LEU A 283 17.51 -3.40 -0.60
N SER A 284 18.23 -3.86 0.40
CA SER A 284 19.19 -3.03 1.15
C SER A 284 20.35 -2.55 0.29
N LYS A 285 20.83 -3.34 -0.68
CA LYS A 285 21.85 -2.91 -1.63
C LYS A 285 21.36 -1.79 -2.54
N HIS A 286 20.12 -1.89 -3.05
CA HIS A 286 19.50 -0.80 -3.83
C HIS A 286 19.37 0.47 -2.99
N GLN A 287 18.90 0.36 -1.75
CA GLN A 287 18.80 1.49 -0.82
C GLN A 287 20.15 2.13 -0.53
N GLN A 288 21.21 1.32 -0.38
CA GLN A 288 22.57 1.80 -0.14
C GLN A 288 23.09 2.61 -1.33
N ILE A 289 22.89 2.15 -2.56
CA ILE A 289 23.26 2.88 -3.78
C ILE A 289 22.60 4.26 -3.82
N ILE A 290 21.30 4.34 -3.49
CA ILE A 290 20.57 5.61 -3.44
C ILE A 290 21.15 6.53 -2.37
N PHE A 291 21.43 5.99 -1.18
CA PHE A 291 22.02 6.78 -0.11
C PHE A 291 23.42 7.30 -0.48
N GLU A 292 24.31 6.46 -1.00
CA GLU A 292 25.67 6.85 -1.37
C GLU A 292 25.71 7.88 -2.50
N THR A 293 24.77 7.81 -3.45
CA THR A 293 24.77 8.68 -4.62
C THR A 293 24.00 9.98 -4.40
N LEU A 294 22.84 9.90 -3.73
CA LEU A 294 21.90 11.03 -3.60
C LEU A 294 21.79 11.57 -2.16
N GLY A 295 22.37 10.91 -1.17
CA GLY A 295 22.21 11.25 0.25
C GLY A 295 20.82 10.93 0.81
N ILE A 296 19.97 10.20 0.07
CA ILE A 296 18.59 9.92 0.44
C ILE A 296 18.52 8.61 1.23
N ARG A 297 18.12 8.69 2.49
CA ARG A 297 17.81 7.50 3.30
C ARG A 297 16.36 7.11 3.09
N THR A 298 16.12 5.90 2.60
CA THR A 298 14.80 5.28 2.57
C THR A 298 14.86 3.91 3.26
N LEU A 299 13.87 3.64 4.11
CA LEU A 299 13.68 2.32 4.71
C LEU A 299 12.60 1.52 3.94
N ALA A 300 11.78 2.22 3.16
CA ALA A 300 10.74 1.60 2.33
C ALA A 300 11.29 1.13 0.97
N GLY A 301 10.47 0.46 0.19
CA GLY A 301 10.80 0.05 -1.18
C GLY A 301 10.73 1.19 -2.20
N PHE A 302 10.70 2.46 -1.78
CA PHE A 302 10.65 3.62 -2.65
C PHE A 302 11.10 4.89 -1.91
N PHE A 303 11.36 5.96 -2.68
CA PHE A 303 11.58 7.31 -2.17
C PHE A 303 10.90 8.34 -3.08
N THR A 304 10.83 9.59 -2.62
CA THR A 304 10.17 10.68 -3.35
C THR A 304 11.06 11.92 -3.42
N LEU A 305 10.89 12.69 -4.52
CA LEU A 305 11.58 13.97 -4.76
C LEU A 305 10.52 15.02 -5.08
N GLU A 306 10.40 16.06 -4.26
CA GLU A 306 9.46 17.16 -4.47
C GLU A 306 9.96 18.13 -5.55
N PHE A 307 8.99 18.73 -6.28
CA PHE A 307 9.23 19.75 -7.30
C PHE A 307 8.39 21.00 -7.02
N GLU A 308 8.89 22.16 -7.41
CA GLU A 308 8.22 23.44 -7.21
C GLU A 308 6.93 23.59 -8.05
N SER A 309 6.85 22.88 -9.17
CA SER A 309 5.70 22.99 -10.08
C SER A 309 5.49 21.73 -10.92
N ASN A 310 4.26 21.58 -11.44
CA ASN A 310 3.93 20.50 -12.37
C ASN A 310 4.80 20.52 -13.65
N PRO A 311 5.10 21.67 -14.30
CA PRO A 311 6.03 21.69 -15.41
C PRO A 311 7.42 21.16 -15.08
N ALA A 312 8.00 21.58 -13.94
CA ALA A 312 9.31 21.11 -13.52
C ALA A 312 9.34 19.59 -13.31
N LEU A 313 8.30 19.04 -12.64
CA LEU A 313 8.12 17.60 -12.48
C LEU A 313 8.02 16.87 -13.83
N LEU A 314 7.20 17.37 -14.74
CA LEU A 314 6.98 16.72 -16.03
C LEU A 314 8.23 16.76 -16.91
N ASN A 315 9.03 17.82 -16.84
CA ASN A 315 10.32 17.91 -17.54
C ASN A 315 11.31 16.87 -16.97
N ALA A 316 11.38 16.71 -15.65
CA ALA A 316 12.21 15.69 -15.01
C ALA A 316 11.77 14.27 -15.41
N HIS A 317 10.47 14.00 -15.37
CA HIS A 317 9.90 12.72 -15.79
C HIS A 317 10.23 12.42 -17.26
N HIS A 318 10.08 13.39 -18.16
CA HIS A 318 10.39 13.22 -19.57
C HIS A 318 11.87 12.97 -19.79
N PHE A 319 12.74 13.75 -19.15
CA PHE A 319 14.19 13.56 -19.22
C PHE A 319 14.59 12.14 -18.77
N LEU A 320 14.05 11.65 -17.66
CA LEU A 320 14.34 10.29 -17.18
C LEU A 320 13.83 9.23 -18.18
N LYS A 321 12.65 9.43 -18.76
CA LYS A 321 12.09 8.55 -19.79
C LYS A 321 12.99 8.48 -21.04
N GLU A 322 13.53 9.61 -21.49
CA GLU A 322 14.51 9.66 -22.59
C GLU A 322 15.84 8.96 -22.26
N LYS A 323 16.18 8.90 -20.97
CA LYS A 323 17.34 8.14 -20.46
C LYS A 323 17.03 6.65 -20.18
N GLY A 324 15.85 6.18 -20.56
CA GLY A 324 15.45 4.78 -20.42
C GLY A 324 14.83 4.42 -19.06
N PHE A 325 14.48 5.40 -18.20
CA PHE A 325 13.90 5.16 -16.90
C PHE A 325 12.44 5.58 -16.81
N LEU A 326 11.57 4.67 -16.39
CA LEU A 326 10.19 4.99 -16.07
C LEU A 326 10.04 5.21 -14.57
N VAL A 327 9.60 6.41 -14.17
CA VAL A 327 9.37 6.79 -12.76
C VAL A 327 7.96 7.36 -12.58
N GLY A 328 7.41 7.35 -11.37
CA GLY A 328 6.09 7.92 -11.11
C GLY A 328 6.13 9.45 -11.03
N ALA A 329 5.29 10.14 -11.81
CA ALA A 329 5.10 11.59 -11.72
C ALA A 329 3.76 11.91 -11.06
N ILE A 330 3.77 12.21 -9.77
CA ILE A 330 2.57 12.40 -8.94
C ILE A 330 2.28 13.90 -8.80
N ARG A 331 1.03 14.28 -9.03
CA ARG A 331 0.59 15.68 -9.10
C ARG A 331 -0.63 15.94 -8.23
N PRO A 332 -0.87 17.20 -7.84
CA PRO A 332 -2.14 17.58 -7.23
C PRO A 332 -3.36 17.14 -8.07
N PRO A 333 -4.47 16.73 -7.45
CA PRO A 333 -4.77 16.77 -6.03
C PRO A 333 -4.32 15.54 -5.22
N THR A 334 -3.58 14.59 -5.82
CA THR A 334 -3.12 13.36 -5.13
C THR A 334 -2.12 13.71 -4.02
N VAL A 335 -1.31 14.73 -4.24
CA VAL A 335 -0.34 15.29 -3.30
C VAL A 335 -0.48 16.80 -3.26
N SER A 336 -0.01 17.46 -2.20
CA SER A 336 -0.01 18.92 -2.10
C SER A 336 1.01 19.56 -3.02
N LYS A 337 2.21 18.97 -3.11
CA LYS A 337 3.29 19.39 -4.02
C LYS A 337 3.57 18.30 -5.06
N PRO A 338 3.89 18.67 -6.32
CA PRO A 338 4.30 17.70 -7.34
C PRO A 338 5.55 16.94 -6.90
N LEU A 339 5.60 15.63 -7.15
CA LEU A 339 6.76 14.81 -6.80
C LEU A 339 7.02 13.68 -7.81
N LEU A 340 8.29 13.33 -7.98
CA LEU A 340 8.69 12.05 -8.52
C LEU A 340 8.62 11.00 -7.40
N ARG A 341 8.04 9.85 -7.71
CA ARG A 341 8.06 8.66 -6.87
C ARG A 341 8.86 7.58 -7.56
N VAL A 342 9.94 7.16 -6.92
CA VAL A 342 10.90 6.19 -7.46
C VAL A 342 10.83 4.93 -6.63
N SER A 343 10.34 3.85 -7.21
CA SER A 343 10.22 2.53 -6.58
C SER A 343 11.46 1.69 -6.83
N LEU A 344 12.03 1.11 -5.78
CA LEU A 344 13.18 0.20 -5.85
C LEU A 344 12.65 -1.22 -6.07
N SER A 345 12.51 -1.63 -7.32
CA SER A 345 12.04 -2.97 -7.68
C SER A 345 13.22 -3.90 -7.92
N LEU A 346 13.21 -5.07 -7.26
CA LEU A 346 14.27 -6.09 -7.40
C LEU A 346 14.30 -6.78 -8.78
N LYS A 347 13.41 -6.40 -9.71
CA LYS A 347 13.53 -6.80 -11.12
C LYS A 347 14.61 -6.02 -11.87
N ASN A 348 14.99 -4.84 -11.37
CA ASN A 348 16.09 -4.04 -11.93
C ASN A 348 17.42 -4.47 -11.28
N SER A 349 18.51 -4.41 -12.03
CA SER A 349 19.84 -4.70 -11.49
C SER A 349 20.38 -3.58 -10.59
N LEU A 350 21.39 -3.88 -9.78
CA LEU A 350 22.10 -2.86 -8.99
C LEU A 350 22.76 -1.80 -9.89
N GLU A 351 23.25 -2.21 -11.08
CA GLU A 351 23.84 -1.30 -12.06
C GLU A 351 22.76 -0.35 -12.63
N ASP A 352 21.56 -0.85 -12.92
CA ASP A 352 20.42 0.01 -13.33
C ASP A 352 20.08 1.05 -12.27
N THR A 353 20.10 0.65 -11.01
CA THR A 353 19.82 1.57 -9.89
C THR A 353 20.91 2.62 -9.73
N LYS A 354 22.17 2.25 -9.93
CA LYS A 354 23.32 3.18 -9.92
C LYS A 354 23.25 4.16 -11.08
N GLU A 355 22.89 3.69 -12.27
CA GLU A 355 22.71 4.53 -13.45
C GLU A 355 21.55 5.53 -13.26
N LEU A 356 20.41 5.08 -12.72
CA LEU A 356 19.28 5.95 -12.35
C LEU A 356 19.72 7.02 -11.33
N ALA A 357 20.40 6.62 -10.25
CA ALA A 357 20.84 7.54 -9.21
C ALA A 357 21.80 8.61 -9.76
N ASN A 358 22.77 8.23 -10.60
CA ASN A 358 23.66 9.16 -11.27
C ASN A 358 22.89 10.10 -12.24
N THR A 359 21.89 9.60 -12.96
CA THR A 359 21.06 10.39 -13.86
C THR A 359 20.25 11.44 -13.10
N LEU A 360 19.68 11.07 -11.94
CA LEU A 360 18.98 11.99 -11.04
C LEU A 360 19.93 13.06 -10.48
N LEU A 361 21.13 12.67 -10.04
CA LEU A 361 22.14 13.59 -9.53
C LEU A 361 22.56 14.61 -10.60
N ASN A 362 22.78 14.16 -11.84
CA ASN A 362 23.16 15.04 -12.95
C ASN A 362 22.01 16.01 -13.32
N TYR A 363 20.76 15.54 -13.33
CA TYR A 363 19.59 16.40 -13.54
C TYR A 363 19.48 17.53 -12.52
N SER A 364 19.74 17.23 -11.22
CA SER A 364 19.71 18.24 -10.16
C SER A 364 20.82 19.29 -10.31
N LYS A 365 22.03 18.89 -10.72
CA LYS A 365 23.13 19.81 -11.02
C LYS A 365 22.84 20.74 -12.21
N ILE A 366 22.23 20.20 -13.27
CA ILE A 366 21.80 21.01 -14.42
C ILE A 366 20.80 22.08 -13.95
N GLN A 367 19.80 21.72 -13.15
CA GLN A 367 18.81 22.68 -12.63
C GLN A 367 19.42 23.76 -11.72
N SER A 368 20.39 23.39 -10.85
CA SER A 368 21.07 24.35 -10.00
C SER A 368 21.94 25.33 -10.77
N SER A 369 22.55 24.91 -11.89
CA SER A 369 23.34 25.79 -12.75
C SER A 369 22.49 26.83 -13.50
N PHE A 370 21.21 26.55 -13.79
CA PHE A 370 20.28 27.53 -14.37
C PHE A 370 19.69 28.53 -13.37
N LYS A 371 19.75 28.22 -12.06
CA LYS A 371 19.30 29.14 -11.00
C LYS A 371 20.38 30.12 -10.55
N SER A 372 21.64 29.87 -10.90
CA SER A 372 22.81 30.70 -10.52
C SER A 372 23.31 31.63 -11.68
N GLY A 373 22.62 31.72 -12.78
CA GLY A 373 22.82 32.67 -13.87
C GLY A 373 21.61 33.57 -14.05
#